data_bacf0c8206ea2cbb73c9fd16ecc9a06a
#
_entry.id   bacf0c8206ea2cbb73c9fd16ecc9a06a
#
_cell.length_a   1.000
_cell.length_b   1.000
_cell.length_c   1.000
_cell.angle_alpha   90.00
_cell.angle_beta   90.00
_cell.angle_gamma   90.00
#
_symmetry.space_group_name_H-M   'P 1'
#
loop_
_entity.id
_entity.type
_entity.pdbx_description
1 polymer ?
#
loop_
_entity_poly.entity_id
_entity_poly.type
_entity_poly.pdbx_seq_one_letter_code
_entity_poly.pdbx_strand_id
1 'polypeptide(L)'
;MGRLQLALNVEDIDEAVTFYSKLFSTEPAKRRPGYANFAVSEPPLKLVLIENRGQGGSINHLGVEVEDVDTVDATQSRLAEAGLASVDERGTTCCYAKQDKFWVQGAPNGEQWEVYTVLEDSMTFNAAGADDDPCCCGTDEAASVHGTVAACC
;
A
#
# COMPACT_ATOMS: atom_id res chain seq x y z
N MET A 1 10.50 11.16 -10.33
CA MET A 1 10.99 11.37 -8.92
C MET A 1 10.14 10.54 -7.99
N GLY A 2 10.76 9.67 -7.21
CA GLY A 2 10.06 8.82 -6.26
C GLY A 2 9.38 9.63 -5.14
N ARG A 3 8.32 9.08 -4.56
CA ARG A 3 7.63 9.68 -3.41
C ARG A 3 7.32 8.63 -2.34
N LEU A 4 7.20 9.10 -1.11
CA LEU A 4 6.78 8.26 -0.01
C LEU A 4 5.27 7.98 -0.12
N GLN A 5 4.87 6.74 0.15
CA GLN A 5 3.47 6.38 0.36
C GLN A 5 3.21 6.12 1.83
N LEU A 6 2.11 6.66 2.33
CA LEU A 6 1.55 6.36 3.64
C LEU A 6 0.13 5.87 3.46
N ALA A 7 -0.13 4.61 3.80
CA ALA A 7 -1.47 4.05 3.80
C ALA A 7 -1.99 3.97 5.24
N LEU A 8 -3.11 4.64 5.49
CA LEU A 8 -3.77 4.73 6.80
C LEU A 8 -5.11 4.00 6.78
N ASN A 9 -5.40 3.29 7.86
CA ASN A 9 -6.73 2.82 8.17
C ASN A 9 -7.58 3.97 8.73
N VAL A 10 -8.80 4.11 8.27
CA VAL A 10 -9.76 5.12 8.73
C VAL A 10 -11.09 4.48 9.10
N GLU A 11 -11.81 5.08 10.05
CA GLU A 11 -13.14 4.59 10.46
C GLU A 11 -14.21 4.92 9.41
N ASP A 12 -14.12 6.12 8.84
CA ASP A 12 -15.08 6.65 7.87
C ASP A 12 -14.30 7.36 6.76
N ILE A 13 -14.47 6.90 5.53
CA ILE A 13 -13.73 7.43 4.39
C ILE A 13 -14.12 8.87 4.04
N ASP A 14 -15.39 9.25 4.24
CA ASP A 14 -15.88 10.56 3.89
C ASP A 14 -15.38 11.64 4.87
N GLU A 15 -15.38 11.31 6.16
CA GLU A 15 -14.78 12.16 7.19
C GLU A 15 -13.28 12.32 6.97
N ALA A 16 -12.58 11.23 6.69
CA ALA A 16 -11.15 11.25 6.43
C ALA A 16 -10.81 12.09 5.18
N VAL A 17 -11.52 11.90 4.07
CA VAL A 17 -11.34 12.70 2.86
C VAL A 17 -11.55 14.18 3.15
N THR A 18 -12.61 14.53 3.88
CA THR A 18 -12.89 15.92 4.26
C THR A 18 -11.75 16.55 5.07
N PHE A 19 -11.20 15.78 6.02
CA PHE A 19 -10.08 16.25 6.85
C PHE A 19 -8.81 16.45 6.03
N TYR A 20 -8.39 15.43 5.27
CA TYR A 20 -7.13 15.45 4.54
C TYR A 20 -7.14 16.39 3.33
N SER A 21 -8.30 16.61 2.69
CA SER A 21 -8.45 17.65 1.66
C SER A 21 -8.15 19.03 2.22
N LYS A 22 -8.60 19.31 3.44
CA LYS A 22 -8.31 20.59 4.11
C LYS A 22 -6.85 20.68 4.54
N LEU A 23 -6.31 19.60 5.14
CA LEU A 23 -4.93 19.58 5.63
C LEU A 23 -3.91 19.85 4.53
N PHE A 24 -4.09 19.22 3.37
CA PHE A 24 -3.17 19.33 2.24
C PHE A 24 -3.61 20.30 1.16
N SER A 25 -4.76 20.97 1.35
CA SER A 25 -5.34 21.89 0.35
C SER A 25 -5.42 21.26 -1.04
N THR A 26 -5.83 19.98 -1.09
CA THR A 26 -5.84 19.18 -2.32
C THR A 26 -7.02 18.20 -2.30
N GLU A 27 -7.59 17.94 -3.44
CA GLU A 27 -8.63 16.92 -3.58
C GLU A 27 -8.02 15.53 -3.82
N PRO A 28 -8.75 14.44 -3.49
CA PRO A 28 -8.27 13.10 -3.80
C PRO A 28 -8.01 12.92 -5.29
N ALA A 29 -6.86 12.38 -5.64
CA ALA A 29 -6.54 12.00 -7.03
C ALA A 29 -7.40 10.81 -7.50
N LYS A 30 -7.77 9.93 -6.57
CA LYS A 30 -8.69 8.80 -6.83
C LYS A 30 -9.59 8.59 -5.63
N ARG A 31 -10.87 8.28 -5.87
CA ARG A 31 -11.84 7.92 -4.84
C ARG A 31 -12.71 6.77 -5.30
N ARG A 32 -12.93 5.80 -4.41
CA ARG A 32 -13.77 4.61 -4.60
C ARG A 32 -14.48 4.30 -3.28
N PRO A 33 -15.51 3.44 -3.24
CA PRO A 33 -16.10 3.01 -1.98
C PRO A 33 -15.04 2.47 -1.02
N GLY A 34 -14.99 3.03 0.19
CA GLY A 34 -14.01 2.65 1.22
C GLY A 34 -12.54 2.99 0.92
N TYR A 35 -12.27 3.78 -0.14
CA TYR A 35 -10.91 4.08 -0.56
C TYR A 35 -10.76 5.49 -1.10
N ALA A 36 -9.64 6.14 -0.78
CA ALA A 36 -9.21 7.36 -1.43
C ALA A 36 -7.68 7.45 -1.46
N ASN A 37 -7.11 8.14 -2.46
CA ASN A 37 -5.72 8.54 -2.39
C ASN A 37 -5.53 10.00 -2.80
N PHE A 38 -4.51 10.60 -2.23
CA PHE A 38 -4.07 11.96 -2.51
C PHE A 38 -2.66 11.93 -3.10
N ALA A 39 -2.47 12.67 -4.17
CA ALA A 39 -1.17 12.94 -4.75
C ALA A 39 -0.70 14.32 -4.29
N VAL A 40 -0.13 14.38 -3.09
CA VAL A 40 0.43 15.63 -2.55
C VAL A 40 1.76 15.92 -3.23
N SER A 41 1.95 17.15 -3.68
CA SER A 41 3.18 17.54 -4.38
C SER A 41 4.24 18.14 -3.47
N GLU A 42 3.81 18.78 -2.39
CA GLU A 42 4.70 19.46 -1.44
C GLU A 42 4.26 19.17 0.01
N PRO A 43 4.97 18.36 0.78
CA PRO A 43 6.06 17.47 0.33
C PRO A 43 5.56 16.34 -0.59
N PRO A 44 6.43 15.71 -1.41
CA PRO A 44 6.03 14.60 -2.26
C PRO A 44 5.52 13.41 -1.45
N LEU A 45 4.21 13.22 -1.43
CA LEU A 45 3.55 12.18 -0.63
C LEU A 45 2.36 11.60 -1.40
N LYS A 46 2.25 10.29 -1.42
CA LYS A 46 1.02 9.58 -1.74
C LYS A 46 0.35 9.15 -0.44
N LEU A 47 -0.73 9.79 -0.08
CA LEU A 47 -1.54 9.38 1.06
C LEU A 47 -2.67 8.48 0.57
N VAL A 48 -2.74 7.28 1.10
CA VAL A 48 -3.80 6.30 0.84
C VAL A 48 -4.66 6.16 2.08
N LEU A 49 -5.97 6.24 1.91
CA LEU A 49 -6.96 6.05 2.97
C LEU A 49 -7.77 4.79 2.65
N ILE A 50 -7.84 3.88 3.59
CA ILE A 50 -8.57 2.62 3.49
C ILE A 50 -9.55 2.56 4.66
N GLU A 51 -10.86 2.49 4.36
CA GLU A 51 -11.85 2.30 5.40
C GLU A 51 -11.71 0.90 6.00
N ASN A 52 -11.33 0.87 7.26
CA ASN A 52 -11.13 -0.34 8.03
C ASN A 52 -11.63 -0.09 9.45
N ARG A 53 -12.92 -0.36 9.66
CA ARG A 53 -13.61 -0.05 10.91
C ARG A 53 -13.01 -0.82 12.07
N GLY A 54 -12.79 -0.12 13.17
CA GLY A 54 -12.12 -0.66 14.35
C GLY A 54 -10.60 -0.54 14.32
N GLN A 55 -10.01 -0.10 13.19
CA GLN A 55 -8.57 0.10 13.01
C GLN A 55 -8.20 1.56 12.72
N GLY A 56 -9.18 2.47 12.77
CA GLY A 56 -8.98 3.88 12.44
C GLY A 56 -7.81 4.52 13.17
N GLY A 57 -6.98 5.25 12.43
CA GLY A 57 -5.77 5.90 12.93
C GLY A 57 -4.52 5.00 12.96
N SER A 58 -4.62 3.72 12.62
CA SER A 58 -3.45 2.85 12.48
C SER A 58 -2.83 2.95 11.08
N ILE A 59 -1.53 2.63 10.99
CA ILE A 59 -0.84 2.48 9.71
C ILE A 59 -1.22 1.14 9.11
N ASN A 60 -1.70 1.15 7.86
CA ASN A 60 -1.92 -0.08 7.10
C ASN A 60 -0.59 -0.59 6.55
N HIS A 61 0.09 0.23 5.75
CA HIS A 61 1.43 -0.04 5.26
C HIS A 61 2.13 1.24 4.83
N LEU A 62 3.42 1.13 4.56
CA LEU A 62 4.27 2.20 4.05
C LEU A 62 4.82 1.78 2.68
N GLY A 63 5.12 2.75 1.84
CA GLY A 63 5.64 2.45 0.51
C GLY A 63 6.59 3.50 -0.03
N VAL A 64 7.38 3.08 -0.99
CA VAL A 64 8.20 3.94 -1.83
C VAL A 64 7.76 3.74 -3.27
N GLU A 65 7.08 4.73 -3.83
CA GLU A 65 6.72 4.74 -5.26
C GLU A 65 7.92 5.23 -6.06
N VAL A 66 8.33 4.45 -7.04
CA VAL A 66 9.43 4.76 -7.94
C VAL A 66 8.95 4.90 -9.38
N GLU A 67 9.80 5.43 -10.27
CA GLU A 67 9.39 5.85 -11.62
C GLU A 67 9.09 4.67 -12.55
N ASP A 68 9.85 3.58 -12.43
CA ASP A 68 9.80 2.47 -13.37
C ASP A 68 10.22 1.13 -12.75
N VAL A 69 10.03 0.07 -13.52
CA VAL A 69 10.37 -1.31 -13.12
C VAL A 69 11.88 -1.48 -12.91
N ASP A 70 12.70 -0.84 -13.74
CA ASP A 70 14.15 -0.93 -13.61
C ASP A 70 14.62 -0.38 -12.25
N THR A 71 13.97 0.68 -11.76
CA THR A 71 14.24 1.25 -10.44
C THR A 71 13.73 0.33 -9.31
N VAL A 72 12.60 -0.38 -9.50
CA VAL A 72 12.15 -1.42 -8.57
C VAL A 72 13.21 -2.51 -8.45
N ASP A 73 13.69 -3.04 -9.57
CA ASP A 73 14.69 -4.12 -9.63
C ASP A 73 16.04 -3.71 -9.04
N ALA A 74 16.51 -2.51 -9.37
CA ALA A 74 17.76 -1.97 -8.82
C ALA A 74 17.67 -1.77 -7.30
N THR A 75 16.51 -1.30 -6.81
CA THR A 75 16.29 -1.13 -5.37
C THR A 75 16.26 -2.48 -4.67
N GLN A 76 15.58 -3.47 -5.22
CA GLN A 76 15.52 -4.83 -4.68
C GLN A 76 16.92 -5.45 -4.59
N SER A 77 17.71 -5.33 -5.66
CA SER A 77 19.09 -5.82 -5.69
C SER A 77 19.96 -5.18 -4.61
N ARG A 78 19.89 -3.86 -4.48
CA ARG A 78 20.60 -3.11 -3.42
C ARG A 78 20.21 -3.56 -2.00
N LEU A 79 18.93 -3.81 -1.78
CA LEU A 79 18.44 -4.28 -0.46
C LEU A 79 18.90 -5.71 -0.17
N ALA A 80 18.92 -6.59 -1.17
CA ALA A 80 19.45 -7.94 -1.05
C ALA A 80 20.95 -7.94 -0.70
N GLU A 81 21.73 -7.08 -1.34
CA GLU A 81 23.15 -6.88 -1.02
C GLU A 81 23.35 -6.37 0.42
N ALA A 82 22.41 -5.57 0.93
CA ALA A 82 22.39 -5.10 2.31
C ALA A 82 21.86 -6.15 3.32
N GLY A 83 21.51 -7.35 2.85
CA GLY A 83 21.01 -8.44 3.72
C GLY A 83 19.53 -8.38 4.05
N LEU A 84 18.74 -7.56 3.36
CA LEU A 84 17.29 -7.49 3.53
C LEU A 84 16.59 -8.43 2.55
N ALA A 85 15.77 -9.33 3.07
CA ALA A 85 14.93 -10.20 2.26
C ALA A 85 13.71 -9.44 1.72
N SER A 86 13.20 -9.90 0.58
CA SER A 86 11.98 -9.34 -0.02
C SER A 86 11.11 -10.43 -0.63
N VAL A 87 9.84 -10.11 -0.85
CA VAL A 87 8.86 -10.96 -1.53
C VAL A 87 8.31 -10.21 -2.74
N ASP A 88 8.44 -10.81 -3.91
CA ASP A 88 7.97 -10.23 -5.17
C ASP A 88 6.46 -10.32 -5.36
N GLU A 89 5.89 -9.26 -5.91
CA GLU A 89 4.56 -9.23 -6.48
C GLU A 89 4.59 -8.47 -7.81
N ARG A 90 4.68 -9.19 -8.92
CA ARG A 90 4.79 -8.60 -10.25
C ARG A 90 3.46 -8.64 -11.00
N GLY A 91 3.16 -7.56 -11.72
CA GLY A 91 1.93 -7.42 -12.49
C GLY A 91 0.67 -7.55 -11.65
N THR A 92 0.75 -7.31 -10.35
CA THR A 92 -0.37 -7.49 -9.42
C THR A 92 -1.32 -6.30 -9.46
N THR A 93 -2.63 -6.56 -9.34
CA THR A 93 -3.62 -5.48 -9.18
C THR A 93 -3.89 -5.27 -7.70
N CYS A 94 -3.60 -4.07 -7.25
CA CYS A 94 -3.82 -3.66 -5.88
C CYS A 94 -4.23 -2.19 -5.81
N CYS A 95 -5.14 -1.87 -4.90
CA CYS A 95 -5.52 -0.48 -4.61
C CYS A 95 -5.93 0.30 -5.88
N TYR A 96 -6.68 -0.35 -6.77
CA TYR A 96 -7.14 0.19 -8.06
C TYR A 96 -6.01 0.56 -9.02
N ALA A 97 -4.87 -0.12 -8.93
CA ALA A 97 -3.76 0.03 -9.86
C ALA A 97 -3.08 -1.31 -10.11
N LYS A 98 -2.61 -1.53 -11.34
CA LYS A 98 -1.70 -2.63 -11.64
C LYS A 98 -0.28 -2.16 -11.35
N GLN A 99 0.48 -2.98 -10.65
CA GLN A 99 1.77 -2.61 -10.08
C GLN A 99 2.80 -3.72 -10.26
N ASP A 100 4.06 -3.33 -10.41
CA ASP A 100 5.20 -4.16 -10.12
C ASP A 100 5.80 -3.70 -8.79
N LYS A 101 5.91 -4.63 -7.85
CA LYS A 101 6.37 -4.32 -6.50
C LYS A 101 7.06 -5.48 -5.80
N PHE A 102 7.68 -5.19 -4.69
CA PHE A 102 8.10 -6.18 -3.71
C PHE A 102 7.88 -5.65 -2.29
N TRP A 103 7.68 -6.57 -1.37
CA TRP A 103 7.59 -6.31 0.06
C TRP A 103 8.94 -6.54 0.72
N VAL A 104 9.38 -5.58 1.52
CA VAL A 104 10.60 -5.71 2.33
C VAL A 104 10.28 -6.47 3.61
N GLN A 105 11.09 -7.47 3.95
CA GLN A 105 10.92 -8.30 5.12
C GLN A 105 11.82 -7.85 6.27
N GLY A 106 11.38 -8.13 7.51
CA GLY A 106 12.21 -7.99 8.69
C GLY A 106 12.26 -6.59 9.30
N ALA A 107 11.28 -5.73 9.02
CA ALA A 107 11.14 -4.49 9.79
C ALA A 107 10.98 -4.80 11.28
N PRO A 108 11.68 -4.08 12.19
CA PRO A 108 11.82 -4.47 13.60
C PRO A 108 10.52 -4.64 14.38
N ASN A 109 9.47 -3.91 14.03
CA ASN A 109 8.18 -3.99 14.72
C ASN A 109 7.06 -4.52 13.80
N GLY A 110 7.44 -5.14 12.67
CA GLY A 110 6.49 -5.73 11.73
C GLY A 110 5.84 -4.73 10.76
N GLU A 111 6.36 -3.51 10.67
CA GLU A 111 5.88 -2.54 9.68
C GLU A 111 6.01 -3.13 8.28
N GLN A 112 4.95 -3.01 7.51
CA GLN A 112 4.95 -3.47 6.12
C GLN A 112 5.44 -2.35 5.20
N TRP A 113 6.54 -2.62 4.49
CA TRP A 113 7.10 -1.71 3.49
C TRP A 113 7.08 -2.33 2.12
N GLU A 114 6.53 -1.61 1.15
CA GLU A 114 6.61 -1.97 -0.27
C GLU A 114 7.47 -0.97 -1.05
N VAL A 115 8.13 -1.46 -2.10
CA VAL A 115 8.70 -0.63 -3.15
C VAL A 115 8.00 -1.00 -4.45
N TYR A 116 7.43 -0.02 -5.14
CA TYR A 116 6.55 -0.30 -6.26
C TYR A 116 6.59 0.79 -7.34
N THR A 117 6.15 0.40 -8.53
CA THR A 117 5.80 1.32 -9.60
C THR A 117 4.40 1.00 -10.14
N VAL A 118 3.67 2.03 -10.53
CA VAL A 118 2.33 1.89 -11.12
C VAL A 118 2.48 1.69 -12.63
N LEU A 119 1.95 0.59 -13.15
CA LEU A 119 1.97 0.26 -14.58
C LEU A 119 0.76 0.84 -15.29
N GLU A 120 -0.43 0.67 -14.70
CA GLU A 120 -1.70 1.17 -15.23
C GLU A 120 -2.76 1.28 -14.12
N ASP A 121 -3.79 2.09 -14.36
CA ASP A 121 -4.97 2.15 -13.49
C ASP A 121 -5.83 0.90 -13.61
N SER A 122 -6.46 0.48 -12.50
CA SER A 122 -7.41 -0.64 -12.47
C SER A 122 -8.77 -0.20 -11.93
N MET A 123 -9.82 -0.86 -12.42
CA MET A 123 -11.19 -0.66 -11.92
C MET A 123 -11.48 -1.49 -10.66
N THR A 124 -10.61 -2.46 -10.35
CA THR A 124 -10.75 -3.37 -9.21
C THR A 124 -9.71 -3.10 -8.14
N PHE A 125 -10.07 -3.38 -6.87
CA PHE A 125 -9.16 -3.24 -5.74
C PHE A 125 -8.04 -4.28 -5.78
N ASN A 126 -8.40 -5.52 -6.13
CA ASN A 126 -7.46 -6.66 -6.25
C ASN A 126 -7.57 -7.32 -7.61
N ALA A 127 -6.60 -8.18 -7.97
CA ALA A 127 -6.69 -9.03 -9.14
C ALA A 127 -7.93 -9.93 -9.08
N ALA A 128 -8.69 -9.99 -10.17
CA ALA A 128 -9.85 -10.87 -10.28
C ALA A 128 -9.38 -12.33 -10.22
N GLY A 129 -9.77 -13.05 -9.17
CA GLY A 129 -9.47 -14.48 -9.03
C GLY A 129 -9.18 -15.00 -7.61
N ALA A 130 -9.19 -14.15 -6.62
CA ALA A 130 -9.24 -14.60 -5.24
C ALA A 130 -10.69 -14.50 -4.75
N ASP A 131 -11.31 -15.65 -4.57
CA ASP A 131 -12.61 -15.77 -3.91
C ASP A 131 -12.61 -14.97 -2.60
N ASP A 132 -13.62 -14.14 -2.40
CA ASP A 132 -14.10 -13.48 -1.18
C ASP A 132 -13.23 -13.59 0.10
N ASP A 133 -11.92 -13.39 -0.03
CA ASP A 133 -11.09 -13.13 1.14
C ASP A 133 -10.88 -11.62 1.23
N PRO A 134 -11.37 -10.95 2.27
CA PRO A 134 -11.11 -9.54 2.43
C PRO A 134 -9.61 -9.38 2.48
N CYS A 135 -9.07 -8.69 1.50
CA CYS A 135 -7.67 -8.28 1.48
C CYS A 135 -7.24 -7.87 2.87
N CYS A 136 -6.15 -8.43 3.32
CA CYS A 136 -5.57 -8.36 4.65
C CYS A 136 -5.48 -6.95 5.25
N CYS A 137 -6.61 -6.33 5.44
CA CYS A 137 -6.77 -5.18 6.31
C CYS A 137 -7.29 -5.68 7.64
N GLY A 138 -6.45 -6.42 8.32
CA GLY A 138 -6.58 -6.75 9.73
C GLY A 138 -7.78 -7.59 10.12
N THR A 139 -7.52 -8.70 10.71
CA THR A 139 -7.87 -8.97 12.10
C THR A 139 -6.89 -10.01 12.59
N ASP A 140 -6.03 -9.58 13.50
CA ASP A 140 -5.33 -10.51 14.35
C ASP A 140 -6.33 -11.26 15.20
N GLU A 141 -6.43 -12.56 14.97
CA GLU A 141 -6.63 -13.47 16.07
C GLU A 141 -5.53 -14.51 16.01
N ALA A 142 -4.79 -14.55 17.11
CA ALA A 142 -3.68 -15.43 17.34
C ALA A 142 -4.05 -16.89 17.05
N ALA A 143 -3.40 -17.48 16.08
CA ALA A 143 -3.16 -18.91 16.07
C ALA A 143 -1.82 -19.17 15.40
N SER A 144 -0.88 -19.58 16.24
CA SER A 144 0.33 -20.28 15.93
C SER A 144 0.15 -21.27 14.76
N VAL A 145 1.09 -21.28 13.88
CA VAL A 145 1.84 -22.34 13.21
C VAL A 145 2.03 -22.09 11.72
N HIS A 146 3.30 -22.03 11.33
CA HIS A 146 3.88 -22.38 10.03
C HIS A 146 2.99 -22.17 8.79
N GLY A 147 3.23 -21.10 8.07
CA GLY A 147 2.69 -20.91 6.74
C GLY A 147 3.09 -19.56 6.19
N THR A 148 3.74 -19.59 5.08
CA THR A 148 4.04 -18.51 4.16
C THR A 148 3.04 -17.35 4.28
N VAL A 149 3.51 -16.22 4.78
CA VAL A 149 2.69 -15.00 4.81
C VAL A 149 2.55 -14.54 3.36
N ALA A 150 1.39 -14.79 2.76
CA ALA A 150 1.04 -14.10 1.53
C ALA A 150 0.86 -12.64 1.90
N ALA A 151 1.77 -11.80 1.44
CA ALA A 151 1.63 -10.36 1.55
C ALA A 151 0.41 -9.95 0.71
N CYS A 152 -0.60 -9.44 1.37
CA CYS A 152 -1.72 -8.76 0.70
C CYS A 152 -1.48 -7.26 0.74
N CYS A 153 -1.88 -6.60 -0.32
CA CYS A 153 -1.70 -5.16 -0.59
C CYS A 153 -1.94 -4.23 0.56
#